data_137040d1742e0771194763c8416cf7b1
#
_entry.id   137040d1742e0771194763c8416cf7b1
#
_cell.length_a   1.000
_cell.length_b   1.000
_cell.length_c   1.000
_cell.angle_alpha   90.00
_cell.angle_beta   90.00
_cell.angle_gamma   90.00
#
_symmetry.space_group_name_H-M   'P 1'
#
loop_
_entity.id
_entity.type
_entity.pdbx_description
1 polymer ?
#
loop_
_entity_poly.entity_id
_entity_poly.type
_entity_poly.pdbx_seq_one_letter_code
_entity_poly.pdbx_strand_id
1 'polypeptide(L)'
;MLSICKDKLNPKGKIIILSLDPKRNEIPTFTLMEKKLRISLNKDEKLFNLIFKNRAEMNVKKFTYEVKILKNKYLQMIKNRYISTLLSLTDEQIADGIIEIKNNYKNKLEFKDRLICFILKK
;
A
#
# COMPACT_ATOMS: atom_id res chain seq x y z
N MET A 1 -17.30 -10.29 7.19
CA MET A 1 -17.17 -8.85 6.92
C MET A 1 -17.75 -8.43 5.57
N LEU A 2 -17.36 -9.04 4.46
CA LEU A 2 -17.91 -8.68 3.14
C LEU A 2 -19.41 -8.92 3.01
N SER A 3 -19.95 -9.99 3.58
CA SER A 3 -21.38 -10.26 3.56
C SER A 3 -22.17 -9.15 4.27
N ILE A 4 -21.69 -8.69 5.42
CA ILE A 4 -22.32 -7.60 6.17
C ILE A 4 -22.30 -6.29 5.36
N CYS A 5 -21.18 -5.97 4.74
CA CYS A 5 -21.06 -4.80 3.89
C CYS A 5 -21.99 -4.90 2.68
N LYS A 6 -22.07 -6.09 2.05
CA LYS A 6 -22.92 -6.35 0.91
C LYS A 6 -24.40 -6.18 1.24
N ASP A 7 -24.82 -6.63 2.42
CA ASP A 7 -26.21 -6.53 2.88
C ASP A 7 -26.65 -5.07 3.12
N LYS A 8 -25.70 -4.18 3.41
CA LYS A 8 -25.97 -2.75 3.65
C LYS A 8 -25.97 -1.92 2.37
N LEU A 9 -25.61 -2.50 1.23
CA LEU A 9 -25.60 -1.79 -0.04
C LEU A 9 -27.01 -1.62 -0.61
N ASN A 10 -27.22 -0.48 -1.28
CA ASN A 10 -28.38 -0.31 -2.14
C ASN A 10 -28.36 -1.32 -3.29
N PRO A 11 -29.50 -1.62 -3.99
CA PRO A 11 -29.54 -2.61 -5.07
C PRO A 11 -28.52 -2.40 -6.19
N LYS A 12 -28.09 -1.16 -6.43
CA LYS A 12 -27.05 -0.80 -7.41
C LYS A 12 -25.71 -0.45 -6.76
N GLY A 13 -25.57 -0.71 -5.47
CA GLY A 13 -24.37 -0.38 -4.72
C GLY A 13 -23.19 -1.27 -5.08
N LYS A 14 -21.98 -0.76 -4.82
CA LYS A 14 -20.71 -1.46 -5.06
C LYS A 14 -19.84 -1.36 -3.82
N ILE A 15 -19.06 -2.42 -3.55
CA ILE A 15 -17.97 -2.36 -2.57
C ILE A 15 -16.68 -2.18 -3.35
N ILE A 16 -15.92 -1.16 -3.01
CA ILE A 16 -14.64 -0.87 -3.63
C ILE A 16 -13.56 -0.98 -2.56
N ILE A 17 -12.58 -1.87 -2.79
CA ILE A 17 -11.42 -2.02 -1.92
C ILE A 17 -10.18 -1.64 -2.72
N LEU A 18 -9.48 -0.61 -2.27
CA LEU A 18 -8.26 -0.12 -2.90
C LEU A 18 -7.07 -0.39 -1.97
N SER A 19 -6.02 -0.99 -2.52
CA SER A 19 -4.82 -1.35 -1.77
C SER A 19 -3.58 -1.23 -2.63
N LEU A 20 -2.41 -1.21 -1.98
CA LEU A 20 -1.15 -1.40 -2.69
C LEU A 20 -1.14 -2.79 -3.34
N ASP A 21 -0.57 -2.88 -4.54
CA ASP A 21 -0.42 -4.18 -5.21
C ASP A 21 0.63 -5.01 -4.45
N PRO A 22 0.23 -6.15 -3.85
CA PRO A 22 1.16 -6.95 -3.05
C PRO A 22 2.32 -7.55 -3.83
N LYS A 23 2.18 -7.68 -5.15
CA LYS A 23 3.19 -8.32 -6.01
C LYS A 23 4.13 -7.33 -6.69
N ARG A 24 3.75 -6.06 -6.72
CA ARG A 24 4.49 -5.02 -7.45
C ARG A 24 4.60 -3.77 -6.59
N ASN A 25 5.69 -3.63 -5.88
CA ASN A 25 5.92 -2.45 -5.05
C ASN A 25 7.29 -1.85 -5.35
N GLU A 26 7.30 -0.59 -5.73
CA GLU A 26 8.52 0.17 -6.03
C GLU A 26 8.70 1.37 -5.10
N ILE A 27 7.93 1.45 -4.03
CA ILE A 27 8.04 2.56 -3.07
C ILE A 27 9.45 2.59 -2.47
N PRO A 28 10.14 3.75 -2.49
CA PRO A 28 11.46 3.86 -1.86
C PRO A 28 11.38 3.55 -0.37
N THR A 29 12.25 2.67 0.10
CA THR A 29 12.22 2.19 1.49
C THR A 29 13.61 2.21 2.11
N PHE A 30 13.66 2.29 3.44
CA PHE A 30 14.84 1.89 4.20
C PHE A 30 14.66 0.44 4.68
N THR A 31 15.74 -0.18 5.12
CA THR A 31 15.79 -1.63 5.35
C THR A 31 14.66 -2.16 6.25
N LEU A 32 14.44 -1.54 7.40
CA LEU A 32 13.40 -1.98 8.33
C LEU A 32 11.99 -1.76 7.76
N MET A 33 11.76 -0.65 7.08
CA MET A 33 10.50 -0.35 6.40
C MET A 33 10.19 -1.39 5.33
N GLU A 34 11.18 -1.73 4.50
CA GLU A 34 11.02 -2.74 3.45
C GLU A 34 10.62 -4.08 4.03
N LYS A 35 11.30 -4.50 5.10
CA LYS A 35 10.99 -5.77 5.77
C LYS A 35 9.56 -5.80 6.27
N LYS A 36 9.12 -4.76 6.97
CA LYS A 36 7.75 -4.68 7.50
C LYS A 36 6.71 -4.55 6.40
N LEU A 37 7.00 -3.77 5.36
CA LEU A 37 6.10 -3.62 4.22
C LEU A 37 5.90 -4.95 3.50
N ARG A 38 6.96 -5.71 3.28
CA ARG A 38 6.90 -7.03 2.65
C ARG A 38 6.03 -7.99 3.45
N ILE A 39 6.17 -8.02 4.77
CA ILE A 39 5.34 -8.86 5.64
C ILE A 39 3.87 -8.44 5.53
N SER A 40 3.60 -7.15 5.56
CA SER A 40 2.24 -6.61 5.44
C SER A 40 1.61 -6.94 4.09
N LEU A 41 2.35 -6.76 3.00
CA LEU A 41 1.86 -7.06 1.65
C LEU A 41 1.60 -8.56 1.45
N ASN A 42 2.43 -9.42 2.02
CA ASN A 42 2.21 -10.88 1.98
C ASN A 42 0.95 -11.28 2.75
N LYS A 43 0.68 -10.66 3.88
CA LYS A 43 -0.57 -10.88 4.63
C LYS A 43 -1.77 -10.39 3.83
N ASP A 44 -1.68 -9.23 3.20
CA ASP A 44 -2.75 -8.69 2.37
C ASP A 44 -3.05 -9.60 1.19
N GLU A 45 -2.03 -10.12 0.52
CA GLU A 45 -2.20 -11.05 -0.59
C GLU A 45 -2.95 -12.31 -0.15
N LYS A 46 -2.56 -12.90 0.97
CA LYS A 46 -3.23 -14.09 1.53
C LYS A 46 -4.67 -13.79 1.91
N LEU A 47 -4.90 -12.63 2.53
CA LEU A 47 -6.23 -12.21 2.92
C LEU A 47 -7.14 -12.01 1.71
N PHE A 48 -6.65 -11.32 0.67
CA PHE A 48 -7.40 -11.11 -0.55
C PHE A 48 -7.73 -12.42 -1.26
N ASN A 49 -6.77 -13.34 -1.35
CA ASN A 49 -7.01 -14.66 -1.93
C ASN A 49 -8.07 -15.44 -1.17
N LEU A 50 -8.06 -15.34 0.17
CA LEU A 50 -9.05 -16.01 1.01
C LEU A 50 -10.45 -15.38 0.87
N ILE A 51 -10.54 -14.06 0.90
CA ILE A 51 -11.81 -13.32 0.85
C ILE A 51 -12.46 -13.44 -0.53
N PHE A 52 -11.66 -13.36 -1.60
CA PHE A 52 -12.16 -13.28 -2.97
C PHE A 52 -12.10 -14.62 -3.71
N LYS A 53 -11.73 -15.70 -3.03
CA LYS A 53 -11.76 -17.04 -3.62
C LYS A 53 -13.19 -17.40 -4.07
N ASN A 54 -13.33 -17.81 -5.32
CA ASN A 54 -14.62 -18.21 -5.92
C ASN A 54 -15.66 -17.09 -6.07
N ARG A 55 -15.25 -15.82 -6.07
CA ARG A 55 -16.14 -14.69 -6.30
C ARG A 55 -16.13 -14.30 -7.78
N ALA A 56 -17.01 -14.94 -8.58
CA ALA A 56 -17.10 -14.69 -10.03
C ALA A 56 -17.60 -13.27 -10.38
N GLU A 57 -18.28 -12.61 -9.46
CA GLU A 57 -18.87 -11.27 -9.64
C GLU A 57 -17.90 -10.13 -9.36
N MET A 58 -16.67 -10.45 -8.97
CA MET A 58 -15.67 -9.45 -8.60
C MET A 58 -14.85 -9.02 -9.81
N ASN A 59 -14.75 -7.72 -10.00
CA ASN A 59 -13.83 -7.13 -10.97
C ASN A 59 -12.55 -6.67 -10.26
N VAL A 60 -11.41 -6.97 -10.86
CA VAL A 60 -10.10 -6.51 -10.37
C VAL A 60 -9.51 -5.56 -11.38
N LYS A 61 -9.15 -4.36 -10.93
CA LYS A 61 -8.46 -3.38 -11.77
C LYS A 61 -7.13 -3.01 -11.14
N LYS A 62 -6.13 -2.80 -12.00
CA LYS A 62 -4.81 -2.39 -11.57
C LYS A 62 -4.52 -0.98 -12.07
N PHE A 63 -3.98 -0.15 -11.20
CA PHE A 63 -3.62 1.22 -11.51
C PHE A 63 -2.12 1.43 -11.28
N THR A 64 -1.50 2.17 -12.18
CA THR A 64 -0.09 2.53 -12.07
C THR A 64 0.05 4.02 -12.25
N TYR A 65 0.67 4.69 -11.28
CA TYR A 65 0.94 6.12 -11.31
C TYR A 65 2.44 6.36 -11.25
N GLU A 66 2.95 7.22 -12.11
CA GLU A 66 4.33 7.67 -12.01
C GLU A 66 4.43 8.75 -10.94
N VAL A 67 5.32 8.55 -9.98
CA VAL A 67 5.58 9.51 -8.91
C VAL A 67 6.98 10.08 -9.10
N LYS A 68 7.04 11.40 -9.13
CA LYS A 68 8.30 12.16 -9.15
C LYS A 68 8.26 13.13 -7.98
N ILE A 69 9.16 12.93 -7.03
CA ILE A 69 9.16 13.69 -5.78
C ILE A 69 10.58 13.98 -5.35
N LEU A 70 10.79 15.16 -4.79
CA LEU A 70 12.08 15.51 -4.19
C LEU A 70 12.30 14.67 -2.93
N LYS A 71 13.55 14.22 -2.74
CA LYS A 71 13.92 13.39 -1.59
C LYS A 71 13.54 14.05 -0.26
N ASN A 72 13.80 15.34 -0.11
CA ASN A 72 13.46 16.06 1.12
C ASN A 72 11.98 16.04 1.44
N LYS A 73 11.13 16.16 0.41
CA LYS A 73 9.68 16.07 0.58
C LYS A 73 9.25 14.66 0.97
N TYR A 74 9.84 13.65 0.36
CA TYR A 74 9.58 12.25 0.69
C TYR A 74 10.00 11.92 2.14
N LEU A 75 11.16 12.44 2.57
CA LEU A 75 11.62 12.25 3.94
C LEU A 75 10.66 12.89 4.95
N GLN A 76 10.05 14.01 4.60
CA GLN A 76 9.04 14.64 5.43
C GLN A 76 7.80 13.76 5.56
N MET A 77 7.39 13.09 4.47
CA MET A 77 6.30 12.13 4.49
C MET A 77 6.61 10.95 5.41
N ILE A 78 7.83 10.43 5.37
CA ILE A 78 8.26 9.33 6.26
C ILE A 78 8.24 9.79 7.71
N LYS A 79 8.75 10.98 7.99
CA LYS A 79 8.72 11.56 9.35
C LYS A 79 7.28 11.66 9.87
N ASN A 80 6.34 11.99 9.01
CA ASN A 80 4.92 12.09 9.33
C ASN A 80 4.19 10.74 9.24
N ARG A 81 4.92 9.64 8.99
CA ARG A 81 4.37 8.27 8.96
C ARG A 81 3.19 8.13 8.00
N TYR A 82 3.41 8.48 6.73
CA TYR A 82 2.35 8.57 5.72
C TYR A 82 1.69 7.24 5.37
N ILE A 83 2.31 6.10 5.68
CA ILE A 83 1.71 4.78 5.49
C ILE A 83 1.69 4.01 6.81
N SER A 84 0.73 3.09 6.93
CA SER A 84 0.50 2.33 8.16
C SER A 84 1.71 1.51 8.61
N THR A 85 2.52 1.03 7.66
CA THR A 85 3.76 0.29 7.95
C THR A 85 4.70 1.06 8.89
N LEU A 86 4.70 2.39 8.82
CA LEU A 86 5.56 3.24 9.64
C LEU A 86 5.02 3.50 11.05
N LEU A 87 3.74 3.23 11.29
CA LEU A 87 3.09 3.53 12.58
C LEU A 87 3.67 2.72 13.74
N SER A 88 4.15 1.52 13.49
CA SER A 88 4.70 0.63 14.52
C SER A 88 6.16 0.89 14.84
N LEU A 89 6.83 1.76 14.10
CA LEU A 89 8.24 2.09 14.30
C LEU A 89 8.41 3.16 15.37
N THR A 90 9.51 3.05 16.13
CA THR A 90 9.88 4.09 17.11
C THR A 90 10.41 5.33 16.38
N ASP A 91 10.44 6.48 17.09
CA ASP A 91 11.00 7.71 16.53
C ASP A 91 12.48 7.53 16.16
N GLU A 92 13.24 6.79 16.95
CA GLU A 92 14.63 6.46 16.66
C GLU A 92 14.76 5.63 15.37
N GLN A 93 13.91 4.62 15.19
CA GLN A 93 13.89 3.79 13.99
C GLN A 93 13.54 4.63 12.74
N ILE A 94 12.61 5.55 12.86
CA ILE A 94 12.28 6.49 11.78
C ILE A 94 13.46 7.40 11.46
N ALA A 95 14.12 7.96 12.46
CA ALA A 95 15.29 8.83 12.27
C ALA A 95 16.44 8.08 11.56
N ASP A 96 16.72 6.86 11.98
CA ASP A 96 17.73 6.01 11.35
C ASP A 96 17.36 5.67 9.91
N GLY A 97 16.10 5.39 9.67
CA GLY A 97 15.59 5.12 8.32
C GLY A 97 15.71 6.32 7.39
N ILE A 98 15.46 7.52 7.89
CA ILE A 98 15.65 8.77 7.13
C ILE A 98 17.10 8.94 6.70
N ILE A 99 18.05 8.68 7.60
CA ILE A 99 19.48 8.74 7.29
C ILE A 99 19.83 7.72 6.19
N GLU A 100 19.31 6.51 6.30
CA GLU A 100 19.53 5.46 5.30
C GLU A 100 19.03 5.88 3.90
N ILE A 101 17.83 6.46 3.81
CA ILE A 101 17.31 6.96 2.55
C ILE A 101 18.14 8.13 2.01
N LYS A 102 18.57 9.05 2.86
CA LYS A 102 19.44 10.14 2.44
C LYS A 102 20.72 9.64 1.77
N ASN A 103 21.27 8.56 2.27
CA ASN A 103 22.54 8.01 1.79
C ASN A 103 22.37 7.13 0.54
N ASN A 104 21.22 6.47 0.38
CA ASN A 104 21.02 5.45 -0.66
C ASN A 104 20.26 5.94 -1.88
N TYR A 105 19.56 7.05 -1.79
CA TYR A 105 18.74 7.59 -2.88
C TYR A 105 19.23 8.95 -3.36
N LYS A 106 19.00 9.21 -4.65
CA LYS A 106 19.30 10.50 -5.27
C LYS A 106 18.30 11.57 -4.80
N ASN A 107 18.62 12.84 -5.02
CA ASN A 107 17.79 13.96 -4.59
C ASN A 107 16.39 13.97 -5.20
N LYS A 108 16.22 13.40 -6.38
CA LYS A 108 14.92 13.24 -7.04
C LYS A 108 14.55 11.77 -7.09
N LEU A 109 13.41 11.44 -6.51
CA LEU A 109 12.89 10.08 -6.50
C LEU A 109 11.87 9.90 -7.61
N GLU A 110 12.04 8.85 -8.40
CA GLU A 110 11.11 8.46 -9.45
C GLU A 110 10.76 6.98 -9.25
N PHE A 111 9.47 6.71 -9.10
CA PHE A 111 9.00 5.33 -8.94
C PHE A 111 7.55 5.23 -9.43
N LYS A 112 7.11 4.00 -9.63
CA LYS A 112 5.72 3.72 -9.97
C LYS A 112 4.95 3.29 -8.74
N ASP A 113 3.88 4.00 -8.45
CA ASP A 113 2.93 3.63 -7.40
C ASP A 113 1.87 2.72 -8.03
N ARG A 114 1.83 1.49 -7.57
CA ARG A 114 0.94 0.46 -8.14
C ARG A 114 -0.12 0.07 -7.13
N LEU A 115 -1.36 0.25 -7.55
CA LEU A 115 -2.52 -0.03 -6.74
C LEU A 115 -3.37 -1.14 -7.39
N ILE A 116 -4.03 -1.90 -6.55
CA ILE A 116 -5.02 -2.89 -6.98
C ILE A 116 -6.37 -2.51 -6.40
N CYS A 117 -7.39 -2.59 -7.24
CA CYS A 117 -8.76 -2.24 -6.87
C CYS A 117 -9.68 -3.44 -7.08
N PHE A 118 -10.35 -3.84 -6.03
CA PHE A 118 -11.37 -4.88 -6.06
C PHE A 118 -12.74 -4.22 -6.05
N ILE A 119 -13.56 -4.53 -7.05
CA ILE A 119 -14.92 -4.00 -7.19
C ILE A 119 -15.88 -5.15 -7.09
N LEU A 120 -16.73 -5.15 -6.05
CA LEU A 120 -17.75 -6.14 -5.82
C LEU A 120 -19.12 -5.49 -5.98
N LYS A 121 -19.92 -5.98 -6.91
CA LYS A 121 -21.32 -5.54 -7.09
C LYS A 121 -22.23 -6.36 -6.21
N LYS A 122 -23.27 -5.71 -5.73
CA LYS A 122 -24.31 -6.38 -4.97
C LYS A 122 -25.14 -7.34 -5.87
#